data_bc47ffd3117204eb0c62e7b9e41930f2
#
_entry.id   bc47ffd3117204eb0c62e7b9e41930f2
#
_cell.length_a   1.000
_cell.length_b   1.000
_cell.length_c   1.000
_cell.angle_alpha   90.00
_cell.angle_beta   90.00
_cell.angle_gamma   90.00
#
_symmetry.space_group_name_H-M   'P 1'
#
loop_
_entity.id
_entity.type
_entity.pdbx_description
1 polymer ?
#
loop_
_entity_poly.entity_id
_entity_poly.type
_entity_poly.pdbx_seq_one_letter_code
_entity_poly.pdbx_strand_id
1 'polypeptide(L)'
;MSVRLDGDIRKLVKTLKNFENANFTAINKNIAQSLRTSTLDRFKRQESPENKKWEKRKYGNNRKKLLKNTGTLRNSIKSKADKKIATVGTNLEYASTHQFGVKNRRIKAKNSKLLKFKIGNRWVSAKEVIVNIPARPFLGISEEDKEEIKDVLDFYVKKAIEG
;
A
#
# COMPACT_ATOMS: atom_id res chain seq x y z
N MET A 1 46.80 28.64 -18.97
CA MET A 1 46.55 27.67 -17.87
C MET A 1 45.77 26.50 -18.45
N SER A 2 46.39 25.31 -18.54
CA SER A 2 45.65 24.12 -18.96
C SER A 2 45.11 23.41 -17.71
N VAL A 3 43.81 23.20 -17.63
CA VAL A 3 43.18 22.40 -16.58
C VAL A 3 43.18 20.95 -17.06
N ARG A 4 43.87 20.06 -16.37
CA ARG A 4 43.90 18.63 -16.65
C ARG A 4 42.93 17.93 -15.71
N LEU A 5 41.94 17.25 -16.24
CA LEU A 5 41.03 16.39 -15.50
C LEU A 5 41.64 14.96 -15.50
N ASP A 6 42.24 14.57 -14.39
CA ASP A 6 42.66 13.19 -14.17
C ASP A 6 41.53 12.42 -13.46
N GLY A 7 40.86 11.56 -14.20
CA GLY A 7 39.85 10.66 -13.68
C GLY A 7 39.99 9.28 -14.32
N ASP A 8 39.75 8.21 -13.58
CA ASP A 8 39.78 6.85 -14.11
C ASP A 8 38.51 6.59 -14.97
N ILE A 9 38.61 7.02 -16.24
CA ILE A 9 37.56 6.85 -17.24
C ILE A 9 37.20 5.36 -17.41
N ARG A 10 38.14 4.44 -17.25
CA ARG A 10 37.89 2.99 -17.38
C ARG A 10 36.98 2.51 -16.25
N LYS A 11 37.20 2.97 -15.02
CA LYS A 11 36.37 2.65 -13.87
C LYS A 11 34.95 3.23 -14.07
N LEU A 12 34.85 4.47 -14.54
CA LEU A 12 33.55 5.09 -14.84
C LEU A 12 32.78 4.30 -15.92
N VAL A 13 33.44 3.95 -17.02
CA VAL A 13 32.83 3.16 -18.11
C VAL A 13 32.38 1.78 -17.61
N LYS A 14 33.16 1.11 -16.76
CA LYS A 14 32.80 -0.17 -16.15
C LYS A 14 31.58 -0.02 -15.27
N THR A 15 31.55 0.98 -14.40
CA THR A 15 30.40 1.26 -13.52
C THR A 15 29.13 1.53 -14.34
N LEU A 16 29.21 2.35 -15.39
CA LEU A 16 28.06 2.63 -16.27
C LEU A 16 27.53 1.35 -16.94
N LYS A 17 28.42 0.48 -17.44
CA LYS A 17 28.03 -0.82 -18.01
C LYS A 17 27.36 -1.73 -16.96
N ASN A 18 27.87 -1.75 -15.73
CA ASN A 18 27.26 -2.52 -14.65
C ASN A 18 25.85 -2.01 -14.32
N PHE A 19 25.62 -0.69 -14.35
CA PHE A 19 24.30 -0.10 -14.22
C PHE A 19 23.39 -0.46 -15.39
N GLU A 20 23.86 -0.37 -16.60
CA GLU A 20 23.08 -0.73 -17.80
C GLU A 20 22.62 -2.20 -17.75
N ASN A 21 23.47 -3.09 -17.24
CA ASN A 21 23.18 -4.51 -17.06
C ASN A 21 22.47 -4.84 -15.73
N ALA A 22 22.17 -3.85 -14.88
CA ALA A 22 21.51 -4.08 -13.62
C ALA A 22 20.11 -4.72 -13.80
N ASN A 23 19.82 -5.70 -12.95
CA ASN A 23 18.51 -6.36 -12.99
C ASN A 23 17.44 -5.51 -12.31
N PHE A 24 16.93 -4.49 -13.01
CA PHE A 24 15.89 -3.61 -12.53
C PHE A 24 14.61 -4.35 -12.12
N THR A 25 14.32 -5.51 -12.74
CA THR A 25 13.20 -6.35 -12.32
C THR A 25 13.40 -6.88 -10.90
N ALA A 26 14.62 -7.30 -10.55
CA ALA A 26 14.93 -7.76 -9.19
C ALA A 26 14.86 -6.62 -8.18
N ILE A 27 15.38 -5.44 -8.53
CA ILE A 27 15.31 -4.22 -7.69
C ILE A 27 13.84 -3.88 -7.40
N ASN A 28 13.04 -3.73 -8.44
CA ASN A 28 11.62 -3.40 -8.32
C ASN A 28 10.83 -4.48 -7.57
N LYS A 29 11.20 -5.76 -7.71
CA LYS A 29 10.58 -6.86 -6.95
C LYS A 29 10.85 -6.73 -5.46
N ASN A 30 12.07 -6.37 -5.06
CA ASN A 30 12.42 -6.15 -3.65
C ASN A 30 11.63 -4.95 -3.10
N ILE A 31 11.61 -3.82 -3.81
CA ILE A 31 10.81 -2.64 -3.45
C ILE A 31 9.32 -2.99 -3.31
N ALA A 32 8.74 -3.69 -4.28
CA ALA A 32 7.33 -4.07 -4.24
C ALA A 32 7.02 -5.01 -3.07
N GLN A 33 7.93 -5.92 -2.73
CA GLN A 33 7.77 -6.83 -1.58
C GLN A 33 7.87 -6.08 -0.25
N SER A 34 8.79 -5.15 -0.12
CA SER A 34 8.93 -4.27 1.04
C SER A 34 7.66 -3.44 1.26
N LEU A 35 7.19 -2.72 0.25
CA LEU A 35 5.93 -1.96 0.30
C LEU A 35 4.72 -2.82 0.64
N ARG A 36 4.69 -4.07 0.17
CA ARG A 36 3.64 -5.02 0.54
C ARG A 36 3.71 -5.37 2.03
N THR A 37 4.90 -5.64 2.54
CA THR A 37 5.12 -5.97 3.96
C THR A 37 4.69 -4.81 4.84
N SER A 38 5.14 -3.59 4.54
CA SER A 38 4.74 -2.36 5.22
C SER A 38 3.21 -2.18 5.22
N THR A 39 2.56 -2.37 4.06
CA THR A 39 1.09 -2.35 3.95
C THR A 39 0.43 -3.36 4.88
N LEU A 40 0.92 -4.60 4.95
CA LEU A 40 0.37 -5.63 5.83
C LEU A 40 0.56 -5.30 7.32
N ASP A 41 1.63 -4.61 7.68
CA ASP A 41 1.89 -4.17 9.05
C ASP A 41 0.98 -3.01 9.47
N ARG A 42 0.60 -2.11 8.54
CA ARG A 42 -0.45 -1.10 8.80
C ARG A 42 -1.78 -1.73 9.23
N PHE A 43 -2.17 -2.89 8.67
CA PHE A 43 -3.34 -3.63 9.15
C PHE A 43 -3.15 -4.18 10.57
N LYS A 44 -1.92 -4.52 11.00
CA LYS A 44 -1.65 -4.94 12.38
C LYS A 44 -1.72 -3.75 13.33
N ARG A 45 -1.09 -2.62 12.94
CA ARG A 45 -0.99 -1.38 13.71
C ARG A 45 -2.26 -0.53 13.64
N GLN A 46 -3.14 -0.75 12.63
CA GLN A 46 -4.39 -0.02 12.37
C GLN A 46 -4.15 1.47 12.14
N GLU A 47 -3.23 1.80 11.25
CA GLU A 47 -2.81 3.16 10.94
C GLU A 47 -2.62 3.39 9.44
N SER A 48 -2.62 4.66 9.06
CA SER A 48 -2.36 5.11 7.69
C SER A 48 -0.85 5.18 7.40
N PRO A 49 -0.43 5.38 6.14
CA PRO A 49 0.97 5.66 5.80
C PRO A 49 1.59 6.85 6.56
N GLU A 50 0.78 7.82 6.97
CA GLU A 50 1.21 8.97 7.77
C GLU A 50 1.20 8.69 9.28
N ASN A 51 1.21 7.42 9.69
CA ASN A 51 1.21 6.96 11.09
C ASN A 51 -0.02 7.44 11.92
N LYS A 52 -1.12 7.84 11.23
CA LYS A 52 -2.36 8.23 11.88
C LYS A 52 -3.24 7.01 12.14
N LYS A 53 -3.68 6.82 13.39
CA LYS A 53 -4.58 5.71 13.73
C LYS A 53 -5.90 5.83 12.98
N TRP A 54 -6.42 4.71 12.46
CA TRP A 54 -7.70 4.67 11.78
C TRP A 54 -8.86 4.97 12.73
N GLU A 55 -9.84 5.72 12.23
CA GLU A 55 -11.06 6.04 12.97
C GLU A 55 -11.79 4.76 13.40
N LYS A 56 -12.15 4.71 14.70
CA LYS A 56 -12.88 3.57 15.28
C LYS A 56 -14.27 3.42 14.65
N ARG A 57 -14.88 2.24 14.81
CA ARG A 57 -16.26 2.01 14.39
C ARG A 57 -17.21 2.78 15.29
N LYS A 58 -18.24 3.41 14.71
CA LYS A 58 -19.35 4.02 15.50
C LYS A 58 -20.18 2.96 16.21
N TYR A 59 -20.39 1.81 15.56
CA TYR A 59 -21.22 0.71 16.06
C TYR A 59 -20.48 -0.62 15.95
N GLY A 60 -20.80 -1.54 16.85
CA GLY A 60 -20.27 -2.89 16.84
C GLY A 60 -19.17 -3.13 17.88
N ASN A 61 -18.53 -4.28 17.78
CA ASN A 61 -17.51 -4.69 18.75
C ASN A 61 -16.15 -4.04 18.44
N ASN A 62 -15.76 -3.06 19.25
CA ASN A 62 -14.48 -2.35 19.13
C ASN A 62 -13.26 -3.21 19.54
N ARG A 63 -13.48 -4.41 20.14
CA ARG A 63 -12.38 -5.35 20.43
C ARG A 63 -11.83 -6.02 19.17
N LYS A 64 -12.63 -6.11 18.10
CA LYS A 64 -12.19 -6.66 16.81
C LYS A 64 -11.39 -5.62 16.04
N LYS A 65 -10.20 -5.99 15.55
CA LYS A 65 -9.37 -5.12 14.71
C LYS A 65 -10.15 -4.62 13.47
N LEU A 66 -9.92 -3.34 13.12
CA LEU A 66 -10.51 -2.72 11.93
C LEU A 66 -10.00 -3.43 10.66
N LEU A 67 -10.84 -3.50 9.64
CA LEU A 67 -10.53 -4.10 8.33
C LEU A 67 -10.03 -5.57 8.36
N LYS A 68 -10.12 -6.22 9.53
CA LYS A 68 -9.65 -7.60 9.76
C LYS A 68 -10.78 -8.52 10.23
N ASN A 69 -11.96 -8.45 9.61
CA ASN A 69 -13.06 -9.35 9.98
C ASN A 69 -12.75 -10.80 9.57
N THR A 70 -12.67 -11.06 8.27
CA THR A 70 -12.30 -12.36 7.68
C THR A 70 -10.82 -12.41 7.26
N GLY A 71 -10.14 -11.28 7.23
CA GLY A 71 -8.79 -11.15 6.68
C GLY A 71 -8.75 -11.02 5.15
N THR A 72 -9.88 -11.12 4.47
CA THR A 72 -9.95 -11.12 3.00
C THR A 72 -9.24 -9.91 2.38
N LEU A 73 -9.51 -8.69 2.86
CA LEU A 73 -8.88 -7.47 2.34
C LEU A 73 -7.35 -7.52 2.54
N ARG A 74 -6.90 -7.83 3.75
CA ARG A 74 -5.47 -7.93 4.06
C ARG A 74 -4.77 -8.97 3.18
N ASN A 75 -5.37 -10.13 3.02
CA ASN A 75 -4.78 -11.24 2.27
C ASN A 75 -4.85 -11.03 0.75
N SER A 76 -5.72 -10.13 0.26
CA SER A 76 -5.80 -9.77 -1.15
C SER A 76 -4.69 -8.82 -1.61
N ILE A 77 -3.92 -8.23 -0.68
CA ILE A 77 -2.81 -7.34 -1.03
C ILE A 77 -1.70 -8.13 -1.71
N LYS A 78 -1.45 -7.78 -2.97
CA LYS A 78 -0.41 -8.39 -3.81
C LYS A 78 0.60 -7.36 -4.25
N SER A 79 1.82 -7.83 -4.50
CA SER A 79 2.88 -7.04 -5.14
C SER A 79 3.16 -7.59 -6.54
N LYS A 80 3.47 -6.70 -7.48
CA LYS A 80 3.95 -7.02 -8.82
C LYS A 80 5.09 -6.07 -9.17
N ALA A 81 6.03 -6.54 -9.98
CA ALA A 81 7.12 -5.72 -10.46
C ALA A 81 7.52 -6.15 -11.87
N ASP A 82 7.99 -5.19 -12.65
CA ASP A 82 8.68 -5.37 -13.91
C ASP A 82 9.96 -4.50 -13.95
N LYS A 83 10.58 -4.33 -15.12
CA LYS A 83 11.79 -3.51 -15.28
C LYS A 83 11.59 -2.03 -14.92
N LYS A 84 10.37 -1.50 -14.98
CA LYS A 84 10.06 -0.08 -14.84
C LYS A 84 9.25 0.26 -13.60
N ILE A 85 8.45 -0.66 -13.09
CA ILE A 85 7.40 -0.36 -12.10
C ILE A 85 7.38 -1.41 -10.99
N ALA A 86 7.31 -0.94 -9.76
CA ALA A 86 6.95 -1.70 -8.58
C ALA A 86 5.51 -1.33 -8.16
N THR A 87 4.63 -2.31 -8.00
CA THR A 87 3.21 -2.08 -7.72
C THR A 87 2.75 -2.91 -6.53
N VAL A 88 1.98 -2.28 -5.63
CA VAL A 88 1.27 -2.96 -4.54
C VAL A 88 -0.20 -2.56 -4.59
N GLY A 89 -1.09 -3.53 -4.46
CA GLY A 89 -2.53 -3.25 -4.54
C GLY A 89 -3.40 -4.47 -4.28
N THR A 90 -4.69 -4.27 -4.49
CA THR A 90 -5.74 -5.29 -4.37
C THR A 90 -6.75 -5.16 -5.50
N ASN A 91 -7.37 -6.27 -5.88
CA ASN A 91 -8.44 -6.31 -6.87
C ASN A 91 -9.86 -6.30 -6.25
N LEU A 92 -9.98 -6.09 -4.93
CA LEU A 92 -11.28 -6.08 -4.28
C LEU A 92 -11.99 -4.72 -4.48
N GLU A 93 -13.17 -4.73 -5.07
CA GLU A 93 -13.95 -3.52 -5.36
C GLU A 93 -14.20 -2.64 -4.14
N TYR A 94 -14.50 -3.25 -3.00
CA TYR A 94 -14.78 -2.49 -1.77
C TYR A 94 -13.53 -1.89 -1.11
N ALA A 95 -12.34 -2.23 -1.58
CA ALA A 95 -11.08 -1.71 -1.05
C ALA A 95 -10.99 -0.19 -1.19
N SER A 96 -11.43 0.36 -2.32
CA SER A 96 -11.49 1.81 -2.58
C SER A 96 -12.36 2.53 -1.56
N THR A 97 -13.49 1.94 -1.16
CA THR A 97 -14.37 2.49 -0.13
C THR A 97 -13.66 2.63 1.22
N HIS A 98 -12.79 1.69 1.57
CA HIS A 98 -12.00 1.78 2.81
C HIS A 98 -10.78 2.69 2.67
N GLN A 99 -10.15 2.69 1.52
CA GLN A 99 -8.99 3.56 1.25
C GLN A 99 -9.36 5.04 1.34
N PHE A 100 -10.44 5.44 0.68
CA PHE A 100 -10.81 6.84 0.51
C PHE A 100 -12.00 7.28 1.38
N GLY A 101 -12.70 6.33 1.98
CA GLY A 101 -13.96 6.59 2.66
C GLY A 101 -15.09 6.90 1.66
N VAL A 102 -16.31 7.03 2.20
CA VAL A 102 -17.48 7.41 1.42
C VAL A 102 -18.40 8.25 2.29
N LYS A 103 -18.89 9.37 1.75
CA LYS A 103 -19.90 10.22 2.40
C LYS A 103 -21.24 10.12 1.66
N ASN A 104 -22.32 10.07 2.42
CA ASN A 104 -23.70 10.09 1.92
C ASN A 104 -24.01 9.03 0.85
N ARG A 105 -23.39 7.85 0.96
CA ARG A 105 -23.69 6.75 0.02
C ARG A 105 -25.06 6.17 0.29
N ARG A 106 -25.93 6.27 -0.72
CA ARG A 106 -27.26 5.66 -0.69
C ARG A 106 -27.19 4.19 -1.08
N ILE A 107 -27.71 3.32 -0.23
CA ILE A 107 -27.83 1.89 -0.50
C ILE A 107 -29.31 1.56 -0.53
N LYS A 108 -29.81 1.07 -1.68
CA LYS A 108 -31.19 0.64 -1.88
C LYS A 108 -31.28 -0.87 -1.92
N ALA A 109 -32.39 -1.41 -1.46
CA ALA A 109 -32.67 -2.83 -1.62
C ALA A 109 -32.84 -3.16 -3.12
N LYS A 110 -32.11 -4.15 -3.62
CA LYS A 110 -32.16 -4.56 -5.05
C LYS A 110 -33.20 -5.67 -5.28
N ASN A 111 -33.07 -6.78 -4.56
CA ASN A 111 -33.82 -8.03 -4.80
C ASN A 111 -34.80 -8.34 -3.67
N SER A 112 -34.89 -7.52 -2.63
CA SER A 112 -35.83 -7.66 -1.54
C SER A 112 -36.53 -6.35 -1.27
N LYS A 113 -37.73 -6.42 -0.65
CA LYS A 113 -38.51 -5.21 -0.31
C LYS A 113 -37.77 -4.29 0.69
N LEU A 114 -36.89 -4.85 1.50
CA LEU A 114 -36.20 -4.13 2.58
C LEU A 114 -34.77 -4.62 2.75
N LEU A 115 -33.84 -3.69 3.08
CA LEU A 115 -32.52 -3.97 3.64
C LEU A 115 -32.69 -4.35 5.10
N LYS A 116 -32.09 -5.46 5.53
CA LYS A 116 -32.01 -5.86 6.94
C LYS A 116 -30.57 -5.73 7.42
N PHE A 117 -30.34 -4.98 8.48
CA PHE A 117 -29.01 -4.76 9.04
C PHE A 117 -29.07 -4.52 10.54
N LYS A 118 -27.93 -4.67 11.22
CA LYS A 118 -27.85 -4.55 12.67
C LYS A 118 -27.16 -3.23 13.05
N ILE A 119 -27.82 -2.44 13.91
CA ILE A 119 -27.24 -1.26 14.56
C ILE A 119 -27.09 -1.56 16.05
N GLY A 120 -25.86 -1.72 16.54
CA GLY A 120 -25.63 -2.21 17.88
C GLY A 120 -26.25 -3.61 18.08
N ASN A 121 -27.19 -3.74 19.00
CA ASN A 121 -27.91 -4.99 19.26
C ASN A 121 -29.27 -5.09 18.60
N ARG A 122 -29.72 -4.07 17.87
CA ARG A 122 -31.07 -4.04 17.25
C ARG A 122 -31.02 -4.35 15.77
N TRP A 123 -31.92 -5.18 15.27
CA TRP A 123 -32.20 -5.38 13.86
C TRP A 123 -33.06 -4.23 13.33
N VAL A 124 -32.65 -3.67 12.21
CA VAL A 124 -33.35 -2.57 11.53
C VAL A 124 -33.65 -2.99 10.10
N SER A 125 -34.83 -2.59 9.60
CA SER A 125 -35.23 -2.80 8.22
C SER A 125 -35.56 -1.46 7.58
N ALA A 126 -35.02 -1.20 6.37
CA ALA A 126 -35.27 0.03 5.64
C ALA A 126 -35.28 -0.20 4.12
N LYS A 127 -36.05 0.58 3.36
CA LYS A 127 -36.00 0.55 1.88
C LYS A 127 -34.69 1.10 1.34
N GLU A 128 -34.16 2.10 2.03
CA GLU A 128 -32.90 2.80 1.66
C GLU A 128 -32.18 3.21 2.94
N VAL A 129 -30.85 3.21 2.86
CA VAL A 129 -29.98 3.65 3.95
C VAL A 129 -28.89 4.56 3.39
N ILE A 130 -28.63 5.66 4.08
CA ILE A 130 -27.49 6.54 3.81
C ILE A 130 -26.36 6.17 4.77
N VAL A 131 -25.20 5.83 4.22
CA VAL A 131 -24.04 5.43 5.02
C VAL A 131 -22.87 6.37 4.80
N ASN A 132 -22.16 6.64 5.89
CA ASN A 132 -20.87 7.33 5.90
C ASN A 132 -19.80 6.35 6.39
N ILE A 133 -18.79 6.10 5.56
CA ILE A 133 -17.69 5.19 5.89
C ILE A 133 -16.43 6.05 5.98
N PRO A 134 -15.80 6.16 7.14
CA PRO A 134 -14.57 6.94 7.27
C PRO A 134 -13.44 6.30 6.46
N ALA A 135 -12.57 7.13 5.90
CA ALA A 135 -11.36 6.69 5.24
C ALA A 135 -10.44 5.97 6.24
N ARG A 136 -9.87 4.86 5.82
CA ARG A 136 -8.84 4.10 6.52
C ARG A 136 -7.76 3.72 5.53
N PRO A 137 -6.92 4.69 5.12
CA PRO A 137 -5.88 4.46 4.14
C PRO A 137 -4.93 3.36 4.62
N PHE A 138 -4.75 2.33 3.80
CA PHE A 138 -3.81 1.24 4.04
C PHE A 138 -2.75 1.16 2.95
N LEU A 139 -3.05 1.64 1.73
CA LEU A 139 -2.10 1.82 0.64
C LEU A 139 -1.53 3.24 0.66
N GLY A 140 -0.25 3.37 0.39
CA GLY A 140 0.51 4.60 0.32
C GLY A 140 1.96 4.34 0.69
N ILE A 141 2.79 5.34 0.55
CA ILE A 141 4.22 5.31 0.88
C ILE A 141 4.42 6.16 2.13
N SER A 142 4.95 5.58 3.20
CA SER A 142 5.36 6.30 4.42
C SER A 142 6.79 6.84 4.29
N GLU A 143 7.24 7.65 5.25
CA GLU A 143 8.64 8.08 5.28
C GLU A 143 9.58 6.88 5.50
N GLU A 144 9.19 5.93 6.36
CA GLU A 144 9.95 4.69 6.56
C GLU A 144 10.06 3.87 5.27
N ASP A 145 8.97 3.81 4.46
CA ASP A 145 9.02 3.14 3.15
C ASP A 145 10.00 3.83 2.18
N LYS A 146 10.10 5.17 2.23
CA LYS A 146 11.05 5.91 1.38
C LYS A 146 12.49 5.62 1.77
N GLU A 147 12.77 5.55 3.07
CA GLU A 147 14.10 5.18 3.57
C GLU A 147 14.46 3.76 3.15
N GLU A 148 13.55 2.80 3.30
CA GLU A 148 13.76 1.41 2.90
C GLU A 148 13.96 1.27 1.37
N ILE A 149 13.22 2.03 0.56
CA ILE A 149 13.45 2.09 -0.89
C ILE A 149 14.84 2.62 -1.20
N LYS A 150 15.27 3.68 -0.51
CA LYS A 150 16.60 4.25 -0.66
C LYS A 150 17.68 3.24 -0.31
N ASP A 151 17.54 2.53 0.80
CA ASP A 151 18.50 1.49 1.22
C ASP A 151 18.61 0.37 0.18
N VAL A 152 17.48 -0.07 -0.38
CA VAL A 152 17.49 -1.04 -1.49
C VAL A 152 18.25 -0.49 -2.70
N LEU A 153 18.02 0.75 -3.09
CA LEU A 153 18.70 1.37 -4.21
C LEU A 153 20.20 1.52 -3.93
N ASP A 154 20.57 2.01 -2.76
CA ASP A 154 21.97 2.20 -2.35
C ASP A 154 22.75 0.87 -2.34
N PHE A 155 22.11 -0.22 -1.91
CA PHE A 155 22.70 -1.56 -1.98
C PHE A 155 23.06 -1.95 -3.42
N TYR A 156 22.12 -1.75 -4.36
CA TYR A 156 22.35 -2.11 -5.77
C TYR A 156 23.34 -1.17 -6.46
N VAL A 157 23.36 0.11 -6.08
CA VAL A 157 24.36 1.09 -6.55
C VAL A 157 25.76 0.67 -6.10
N LYS A 158 25.95 0.39 -4.81
CA LYS A 158 27.24 -0.09 -4.28
C LYS A 158 27.71 -1.34 -5.01
N LYS A 159 26.82 -2.31 -5.19
CA LYS A 159 27.14 -3.55 -5.93
C LYS A 159 27.56 -3.28 -7.38
N ALA A 160 26.99 -2.29 -8.06
CA ALA A 160 27.38 -1.92 -9.42
C ALA A 160 28.74 -1.18 -9.48
N ILE A 161 29.12 -0.49 -8.40
CA ILE A 161 30.42 0.21 -8.30
C ILE A 161 31.55 -0.76 -7.96
N GLU A 162 31.29 -1.74 -7.10
CA GLU A 162 32.28 -2.68 -6.57
C GLU A 162 32.54 -3.87 -7.50
N GLY A 163 31.59 -4.27 -8.33
CA GLY A 163 31.68 -5.39 -9.29
C GLY A 163 32.18 -4.94 -10.64
#